data_9aaf9d5a0ec0b1621150047c5d10a0a6
#
_entry.id   9aaf9d5a0ec0b1621150047c5d10a0a6
#
_cell.length_a   1.000
_cell.length_b   1.000
_cell.length_c   1.000
_cell.angle_alpha   90.00
_cell.angle_beta   90.00
_cell.angle_gamma   90.00
#
_symmetry.space_group_name_H-M   'P 1'
#
loop_
_entity.id
_entity.type
_entity.pdbx_description
1 polymer ?
#
loop_
_entity_poly.entity_id
_entity_poly.type
_entity_poly.pdbx_seq_one_letter_code
_entity_poly.pdbx_strand_id
1 'polypeptide(L)'
;MSLPKINPVKTNAWKKLIAQKDIVNKKSLKELFSEDKNRIDHFTIEFDQINVDFSKNLIDKETFHLLLNLANECKLKESIGKLFSGEAINETENRSVLHTELRNFKSKIQSIINDRKKIKSLCDKIINGKLKGQTGEKYTDIVNIGIGGSDLGPKMAVEALKFYKNHLNIHFISNVDGDHTADILNKLNPETTFFIIVSKTFTTQETLTNASIAKEWVINNLKTNEISNHFCAVSSNLNAVENFGINKDLIFSMYDFIGGRFSMWGSVGLSIALSLSLIHI
;
A
#
# COMPACT_ATOMS: atom_id res chain seq x y z
N MET A 1 1.56 -8.56 24.91
CA MET A 1 0.34 -8.06 25.61
C MET A 1 -0.67 -7.61 24.56
N SER A 2 -1.93 -7.99 24.72
CA SER A 2 -3.00 -7.67 23.75
C SER A 2 -3.46 -6.21 23.86
N LEU A 3 -4.20 -5.73 22.85
CA LEU A 3 -4.91 -4.46 22.95
C LEU A 3 -5.93 -4.48 24.09
N PRO A 4 -6.28 -3.32 24.68
CA PRO A 4 -7.32 -3.24 25.69
C PRO A 4 -8.66 -3.79 25.16
N LYS A 5 -9.22 -4.80 25.82
CA LYS A 5 -10.50 -5.42 25.42
C LYS A 5 -11.68 -4.65 26.00
N ILE A 6 -11.85 -3.41 25.54
CA ILE A 6 -12.94 -2.53 25.98
C ILE A 6 -14.02 -2.52 24.91
N ASN A 7 -15.25 -2.88 25.31
CA ASN A 7 -16.40 -2.74 24.42
C ASN A 7 -16.87 -1.28 24.45
N PRO A 8 -16.73 -0.53 23.34
CA PRO A 8 -17.05 0.89 23.28
C PRO A 8 -18.50 1.21 23.72
N VAL A 9 -19.46 0.36 23.35
CA VAL A 9 -20.88 0.58 23.66
C VAL A 9 -21.22 0.45 25.16
N LYS A 10 -20.31 -0.12 25.96
CA LYS A 10 -20.46 -0.22 27.41
C LYS A 10 -19.86 0.95 28.18
N THR A 11 -19.15 1.86 27.51
CA THR A 11 -18.51 3.03 28.11
C THR A 11 -19.54 4.10 28.51
N ASN A 12 -19.17 4.96 29.46
CA ASN A 12 -20.03 6.09 29.85
C ASN A 12 -20.11 7.12 28.73
N ALA A 13 -19.00 7.39 28.03
CA ALA A 13 -18.98 8.31 26.91
C ALA A 13 -19.95 7.87 25.80
N TRP A 14 -20.00 6.57 25.46
CA TRP A 14 -20.95 6.05 24.48
C TRP A 14 -22.40 6.30 24.88
N LYS A 15 -22.77 6.02 26.15
CA LYS A 15 -24.13 6.27 26.64
C LYS A 15 -24.52 7.72 26.53
N LYS A 16 -23.60 8.65 26.85
CA LYS A 16 -23.82 10.10 26.71
C LYS A 16 -23.91 10.49 25.23
N LEU A 17 -23.10 9.90 24.32
CA LEU A 17 -23.18 10.14 22.88
C LEU A 17 -24.55 9.73 22.31
N ILE A 18 -25.15 8.62 22.77
CA ILE A 18 -26.50 8.24 22.35
C ILE A 18 -27.52 9.29 22.71
N ALA A 19 -27.48 9.82 23.93
CA ALA A 19 -28.38 10.91 24.34
C ALA A 19 -28.10 12.21 23.54
N GLN A 20 -26.84 12.55 23.34
CA GLN A 20 -26.42 13.75 22.58
C GLN A 20 -26.82 13.69 21.10
N LYS A 21 -26.81 12.50 20.50
CA LYS A 21 -27.28 12.29 19.12
C LYS A 21 -28.68 12.82 18.89
N ASP A 22 -29.61 12.57 19.82
CA ASP A 22 -31.01 13.00 19.69
C ASP A 22 -31.17 14.53 19.79
N ILE A 23 -30.21 15.20 20.41
CA ILE A 23 -30.14 16.66 20.49
C ILE A 23 -29.60 17.24 19.21
N VAL A 24 -28.44 16.74 18.75
CA VAL A 24 -27.73 17.27 17.57
C VAL A 24 -28.48 16.98 16.27
N ASN A 25 -29.11 15.81 16.14
CA ASN A 25 -29.89 15.45 14.95
C ASN A 25 -31.10 16.35 14.68
N LYS A 26 -31.55 17.14 15.69
CA LYS A 26 -32.59 18.14 15.52
C LYS A 26 -32.07 19.46 14.96
N LYS A 27 -30.75 19.64 14.89
CA LYS A 27 -30.12 20.88 14.43
C LYS A 27 -29.66 20.72 12.97
N SER A 28 -29.83 21.77 12.21
CA SER A 28 -29.22 21.91 10.89
C SER A 28 -27.79 22.45 11.03
N LEU A 29 -26.97 22.25 9.98
CA LEU A 29 -25.64 22.87 9.93
C LEU A 29 -25.71 24.40 10.04
N LYS A 30 -26.74 25.03 9.45
CA LYS A 30 -26.96 26.47 9.53
C LYS A 30 -27.14 26.94 10.97
N GLU A 31 -27.89 26.21 11.79
CA GLU A 31 -28.07 26.50 13.21
C GLU A 31 -26.77 26.33 13.98
N LEU A 32 -26.01 25.24 13.72
CA LEU A 32 -24.71 25.02 14.36
C LEU A 32 -23.70 26.15 14.06
N PHE A 33 -23.71 26.70 12.84
CA PHE A 33 -22.89 27.87 12.50
C PHE A 33 -23.40 29.16 13.11
N SER A 34 -24.70 29.29 13.32
CA SER A 34 -25.30 30.46 13.96
C SER A 34 -25.02 30.48 15.47
N GLU A 35 -25.03 29.31 16.12
CA GLU A 35 -24.74 29.14 17.54
C GLU A 35 -23.25 29.33 17.89
N ASP A 36 -22.36 28.93 16.97
CA ASP A 36 -20.91 29.05 17.14
C ASP A 36 -20.28 29.81 15.96
N LYS A 37 -20.15 31.14 16.13
CA LYS A 37 -19.58 32.02 15.09
C LYS A 37 -18.11 31.70 14.76
N ASN A 38 -17.36 31.10 15.69
CA ASN A 38 -16.00 30.69 15.53
C ASN A 38 -15.88 29.18 15.21
N ARG A 39 -16.96 28.59 14.66
CA ARG A 39 -17.05 27.16 14.42
C ARG A 39 -15.93 26.63 13.54
N ILE A 40 -15.50 27.38 12.53
CA ILE A 40 -14.40 26.97 11.66
C ILE A 40 -13.14 26.78 12.51
N ASP A 41 -12.78 27.74 13.35
CA ASP A 41 -11.56 27.66 14.17
C ASP A 41 -11.65 26.53 15.21
N HIS A 42 -12.84 26.30 15.80
CA HIS A 42 -13.04 25.25 16.79
C HIS A 42 -13.01 23.83 16.20
N PHE A 43 -13.30 23.69 14.91
CA PHE A 43 -13.39 22.40 14.20
C PHE A 43 -12.40 22.30 13.04
N THR A 44 -11.28 23.02 13.13
CA THR A 44 -10.14 22.91 12.23
C THR A 44 -8.91 22.49 13.03
N ILE A 45 -8.15 21.56 12.48
CA ILE A 45 -6.86 21.14 13.03
C ILE A 45 -5.81 21.36 11.95
N GLU A 46 -4.75 22.06 12.31
CA GLU A 46 -3.59 22.27 11.46
C GLU A 46 -2.41 21.42 11.95
N PHE A 47 -1.78 20.72 11.02
CA PHE A 47 -0.57 19.97 11.28
C PHE A 47 0.37 20.08 10.07
N ASP A 48 1.46 20.79 10.23
CA ASP A 48 2.40 21.11 9.17
C ASP A 48 1.67 21.72 7.95
N GLN A 49 1.71 21.11 6.79
CA GLN A 49 1.00 21.54 5.58
C GLN A 49 -0.40 20.92 5.42
N ILE A 50 -0.87 20.19 6.43
CA ILE A 50 -2.17 19.54 6.42
C ILE A 50 -3.13 20.37 7.25
N ASN A 51 -4.25 20.80 6.63
CA ASN A 51 -5.38 21.44 7.29
C ASN A 51 -6.59 20.53 7.19
N VAL A 52 -7.19 20.18 8.33
CA VAL A 52 -8.38 19.33 8.42
C VAL A 52 -9.53 20.15 8.99
N ASP A 53 -10.39 20.64 8.10
CA ASP A 53 -11.64 21.30 8.46
C ASP A 53 -12.80 20.29 8.51
N PHE A 54 -13.30 20.03 9.73
CA PHE A 54 -14.49 19.20 9.97
C PHE A 54 -15.67 20.00 10.53
N SER A 55 -15.67 21.33 10.36
CA SER A 55 -16.73 22.24 10.80
C SER A 55 -18.10 21.92 10.18
N LYS A 56 -18.13 21.25 9.02
CA LYS A 56 -19.35 20.84 8.32
C LYS A 56 -19.89 19.48 8.76
N ASN A 57 -19.24 18.81 9.71
CA ASN A 57 -19.81 17.60 10.32
C ASN A 57 -20.97 17.98 11.26
N LEU A 58 -21.99 17.12 11.34
CA LEU A 58 -23.15 17.35 12.22
C LEU A 58 -22.79 17.00 13.67
N ILE A 59 -21.92 17.80 14.26
CA ILE A 59 -21.44 17.70 15.65
C ILE A 59 -21.38 19.11 16.28
N ASP A 60 -21.61 19.20 17.55
CA ASP A 60 -21.34 20.40 18.36
C ASP A 60 -20.13 20.17 19.28
N LYS A 61 -19.77 21.18 20.08
CA LYS A 61 -18.61 21.08 20.99
C LYS A 61 -18.79 19.97 22.04
N GLU A 62 -19.99 19.75 22.52
CA GLU A 62 -20.27 18.68 23.49
C GLU A 62 -20.09 17.32 22.85
N THR A 63 -20.62 17.12 21.64
CA THR A 63 -20.40 15.87 20.85
C THR A 63 -18.93 15.61 20.64
N PHE A 64 -18.15 16.64 20.24
CA PHE A 64 -16.71 16.51 20.04
C PHE A 64 -15.97 16.10 21.32
N HIS A 65 -16.33 16.75 22.44
CA HIS A 65 -15.78 16.39 23.75
C HIS A 65 -16.11 14.95 24.17
N LEU A 66 -17.35 14.52 23.95
CA LEU A 66 -17.76 13.14 24.22
C LEU A 66 -17.05 12.11 23.34
N LEU A 67 -16.75 12.44 22.07
CA LEU A 67 -15.94 11.59 21.18
C LEU A 67 -14.51 11.45 21.70
N LEU A 68 -13.90 12.51 22.19
CA LEU A 68 -12.57 12.46 22.83
C LEU A 68 -12.60 11.63 24.13
N ASN A 69 -13.66 11.76 24.94
CA ASN A 69 -13.83 10.94 26.12
C ASN A 69 -13.99 9.45 25.77
N LEU A 70 -14.73 9.13 24.70
CA LEU A 70 -14.83 7.76 24.21
C LEU A 70 -13.47 7.20 23.81
N ALA A 71 -12.67 7.96 23.09
CA ALA A 71 -11.32 7.58 22.71
C ALA A 71 -10.43 7.30 23.95
N ASN A 72 -10.56 8.14 24.99
CA ASN A 72 -9.84 7.97 26.26
C ASN A 72 -10.33 6.73 27.04
N GLU A 73 -11.64 6.53 27.18
CA GLU A 73 -12.21 5.36 27.83
C GLU A 73 -11.81 4.06 27.10
N CYS A 74 -11.72 4.09 25.76
CA CYS A 74 -11.24 2.99 24.93
C CYS A 74 -9.71 2.84 24.91
N LYS A 75 -8.97 3.68 25.64
CA LYS A 75 -7.49 3.66 25.72
C LYS A 75 -6.80 3.76 24.36
N LEU A 76 -7.34 4.60 23.46
CA LEU A 76 -6.79 4.73 22.09
C LEU A 76 -5.31 5.13 22.10
N LYS A 77 -4.91 6.05 22.99
CA LYS A 77 -3.51 6.52 23.09
C LYS A 77 -2.56 5.38 23.48
N GLU A 78 -2.98 4.50 24.41
CA GLU A 78 -2.21 3.31 24.79
C GLU A 78 -2.07 2.34 23.61
N SER A 79 -3.17 2.12 22.87
CA SER A 79 -3.19 1.25 21.69
C SER A 79 -2.27 1.76 20.58
N ILE A 80 -2.25 3.08 20.34
CA ILE A 80 -1.31 3.73 19.42
C ILE A 80 0.14 3.50 19.88
N GLY A 81 0.43 3.66 21.17
CA GLY A 81 1.76 3.39 21.72
C GLY A 81 2.22 1.95 21.45
N LYS A 82 1.33 0.96 21.66
CA LYS A 82 1.60 -0.45 21.37
C LYS A 82 1.86 -0.73 19.88
N LEU A 83 1.16 -0.04 18.97
CA LEU A 83 1.41 -0.13 17.54
C LEU A 83 2.84 0.32 17.19
N PHE A 84 3.27 1.45 17.73
CA PHE A 84 4.60 1.98 17.46
C PHE A 84 5.73 1.24 18.19
N SER A 85 5.45 0.60 19.33
CA SER A 85 6.44 -0.20 20.07
C SER A 85 6.71 -1.56 19.43
N GLY A 86 5.89 -1.99 18.47
CA GLY A 86 6.02 -3.28 17.80
C GLY A 86 5.51 -4.46 18.63
N GLU A 87 4.66 -4.20 19.62
CA GLU A 87 3.94 -5.28 20.31
C GLU A 87 3.05 -6.06 19.33
N ALA A 88 2.84 -7.36 19.61
CA ALA A 88 1.97 -8.22 18.78
C ALA A 88 0.49 -7.87 19.03
N ILE A 89 0.02 -6.79 18.42
CA ILE A 89 -1.35 -6.29 18.55
C ILE A 89 -2.35 -6.89 17.57
N ASN A 90 -1.88 -7.55 16.51
CA ASN A 90 -2.74 -8.37 15.66
C ASN A 90 -2.93 -9.73 16.32
N GLU A 91 -3.98 -9.85 17.14
CA GLU A 91 -4.24 -11.04 17.94
C GLU A 91 -4.62 -12.26 17.09
N THR A 92 -5.23 -12.06 15.92
CA THR A 92 -5.66 -13.14 15.02
C THR A 92 -4.49 -13.92 14.43
N GLU A 93 -3.39 -13.23 14.13
CA GLU A 93 -2.20 -13.82 13.54
C GLU A 93 -1.00 -13.81 14.49
N ASN A 94 -1.18 -13.31 15.72
CA ASN A 94 -0.14 -13.14 16.74
C ASN A 94 1.09 -12.39 16.21
N ARG A 95 0.87 -11.23 15.58
CA ARG A 95 1.93 -10.44 14.91
C ARG A 95 1.93 -8.99 15.33
N SER A 96 3.10 -8.37 15.23
CA SER A 96 3.25 -6.92 15.28
C SER A 96 2.60 -6.28 14.06
N VAL A 97 2.27 -4.98 14.16
CA VAL A 97 1.76 -4.17 13.05
C VAL A 97 2.70 -2.98 12.86
N LEU A 98 3.74 -3.18 12.04
CA LEU A 98 4.87 -2.25 11.90
C LEU A 98 4.90 -1.56 10.52
N HIS A 99 3.74 -1.34 9.90
CA HIS A 99 3.69 -0.59 8.65
C HIS A 99 4.23 0.85 8.78
N THR A 100 4.26 1.40 9.99
CA THR A 100 4.87 2.70 10.30
C THR A 100 6.38 2.72 10.05
N GLU A 101 7.07 1.59 10.26
CA GLU A 101 8.50 1.46 10.02
C GLU A 101 8.86 1.54 8.52
N LEU A 102 7.94 1.20 7.63
CA LEU A 102 8.15 1.39 6.19
C LEU A 102 8.25 2.87 5.79
N ARG A 103 7.76 3.79 6.61
CA ARG A 103 7.84 5.25 6.39
C ARG A 103 8.87 5.92 7.28
N ASN A 104 9.48 5.17 8.19
CA ASN A 104 10.51 5.66 9.09
C ASN A 104 11.88 5.56 8.41
N PHE A 105 12.40 6.66 7.87
CA PHE A 105 13.73 6.71 7.25
C PHE A 105 14.87 6.50 8.25
N LYS A 106 14.59 6.62 9.55
CA LYS A 106 15.52 6.33 10.65
C LYS A 106 15.29 4.93 11.26
N SER A 107 14.52 4.08 10.59
CA SER A 107 14.28 2.70 11.04
C SER A 107 15.60 1.98 11.28
N LYS A 108 15.63 1.21 12.37
CA LYS A 108 16.77 0.35 12.73
C LYS A 108 16.55 -1.11 12.31
N ILE A 109 15.42 -1.42 11.68
CA ILE A 109 15.11 -2.77 11.22
C ILE A 109 15.93 -3.07 9.98
N GLN A 110 16.96 -3.92 10.15
CA GLN A 110 17.97 -4.19 9.12
C GLN A 110 17.37 -4.73 7.81
N SER A 111 16.33 -5.57 7.90
CA SER A 111 15.64 -6.08 6.71
C SER A 111 15.03 -4.96 5.87
N ILE A 112 14.35 -3.98 6.49
CA ILE A 112 13.77 -2.83 5.80
C ILE A 112 14.87 -1.97 5.14
N ILE A 113 15.98 -1.76 5.86
CA ILE A 113 17.12 -0.99 5.31
C ILE A 113 17.70 -1.70 4.09
N ASN A 114 17.89 -3.02 4.17
CA ASN A 114 18.43 -3.82 3.08
C ASN A 114 17.50 -3.82 1.86
N ASP A 115 16.19 -3.98 2.08
CA ASP A 115 15.21 -3.97 0.99
C ASP A 115 15.14 -2.60 0.30
N ARG A 116 15.21 -1.49 1.04
CA ARG A 116 15.29 -0.16 0.43
C ARG A 116 16.51 -0.02 -0.47
N LYS A 117 17.67 -0.52 -0.03
CA LYS A 117 18.90 -0.51 -0.87
C LYS A 117 18.73 -1.38 -2.11
N LYS A 118 18.11 -2.54 -1.96
CA LYS A 118 17.85 -3.48 -3.06
C LYS A 118 16.87 -2.90 -4.09
N ILE A 119 15.77 -2.30 -3.61
CA ILE A 119 14.80 -1.57 -4.45
C ILE A 119 15.51 -0.45 -5.21
N LYS A 120 16.26 0.40 -4.50
CA LYS A 120 17.02 1.49 -5.13
C LYS A 120 17.96 0.96 -6.21
N SER A 121 18.71 -0.10 -5.92
CA SER A 121 19.64 -0.70 -6.89
C SER A 121 18.93 -1.19 -8.14
N LEU A 122 17.78 -1.88 -8.00
CA LEU A 122 17.00 -2.35 -9.15
C LEU A 122 16.44 -1.16 -9.96
N CYS A 123 15.85 -0.18 -9.30
CA CYS A 123 15.31 1.01 -9.96
C CYS A 123 16.40 1.76 -10.74
N ASP A 124 17.56 1.99 -10.13
CA ASP A 124 18.69 2.66 -10.78
C ASP A 124 19.17 1.87 -12.01
N LYS A 125 19.19 0.54 -11.94
CA LYS A 125 19.59 -0.32 -13.07
C LYS A 125 18.60 -0.29 -14.23
N ILE A 126 17.30 -0.34 -13.94
CA ILE A 126 16.24 -0.31 -14.97
C ILE A 126 16.11 1.07 -15.58
N ILE A 127 15.95 2.12 -14.78
CA ILE A 127 15.76 3.49 -15.23
C ILE A 127 16.93 3.98 -16.10
N ASN A 128 18.16 3.63 -15.70
CA ASN A 128 19.36 4.01 -16.45
C ASN A 128 19.71 3.04 -17.59
N GLY A 129 18.90 2.00 -17.83
CA GLY A 129 19.12 1.02 -18.89
C GLY A 129 20.36 0.14 -18.69
N LYS A 130 20.79 -0.04 -17.43
CA LYS A 130 21.90 -0.96 -17.09
C LYS A 130 21.42 -2.41 -16.99
N LEU A 131 20.21 -2.64 -16.50
CA LEU A 131 19.50 -3.90 -16.61
C LEU A 131 18.67 -3.86 -17.89
N LYS A 132 18.78 -4.92 -18.69
CA LYS A 132 18.21 -5.00 -20.02
C LYS A 132 17.47 -6.31 -20.21
N GLY A 133 16.53 -6.35 -21.15
CA GLY A 133 15.84 -7.54 -21.58
C GLY A 133 16.77 -8.58 -22.20
N GLN A 134 16.25 -9.75 -22.52
CA GLN A 134 17.00 -10.89 -23.07
C GLN A 134 17.70 -10.53 -24.39
N THR A 135 17.12 -9.66 -25.20
CA THR A 135 17.68 -9.20 -26.47
C THR A 135 18.69 -8.05 -26.33
N GLY A 136 18.92 -7.57 -25.11
CA GLY A 136 19.81 -6.44 -24.86
C GLY A 136 19.15 -5.07 -24.97
N GLU A 137 17.81 -5.03 -25.16
CA GLU A 137 17.04 -3.81 -25.21
C GLU A 137 16.74 -3.25 -23.80
N LYS A 138 16.58 -1.92 -23.70
CA LYS A 138 16.18 -1.26 -22.45
C LYS A 138 14.69 -1.44 -22.23
N TYR A 139 14.28 -1.53 -20.98
CA TYR A 139 12.86 -1.57 -20.65
C TYR A 139 12.20 -0.21 -20.88
N THR A 140 11.00 -0.27 -21.45
CA THR A 140 10.07 0.88 -21.64
C THR A 140 8.79 0.67 -20.88
N ASP A 141 8.43 -0.57 -20.59
CA ASP A 141 7.17 -0.95 -19.99
C ASP A 141 7.35 -1.86 -18.78
N ILE A 142 6.65 -1.57 -17.72
CA ILE A 142 6.63 -2.33 -16.47
C ILE A 142 5.22 -2.83 -16.23
N VAL A 143 5.03 -4.11 -16.02
CA VAL A 143 3.72 -4.72 -15.73
C VAL A 143 3.70 -5.22 -14.30
N ASN A 144 2.85 -4.63 -13.46
CA ASN A 144 2.60 -5.09 -12.09
C ASN A 144 1.47 -6.10 -12.10
N ILE A 145 1.75 -7.34 -11.68
CA ILE A 145 0.77 -8.43 -11.57
C ILE A 145 0.51 -8.68 -10.08
N GLY A 146 -0.69 -8.38 -9.63
CA GLY A 146 -1.08 -8.55 -8.22
C GLY A 146 -2.53 -8.21 -8.01
N ILE A 147 -3.13 -8.61 -6.87
CA ILE A 147 -4.54 -8.36 -6.55
C ILE A 147 -4.69 -7.68 -5.18
N GLY A 148 -5.75 -6.93 -4.99
CA GLY A 148 -6.07 -6.25 -3.74
C GLY A 148 -4.99 -5.27 -3.30
N GLY A 149 -4.36 -5.48 -2.15
CA GLY A 149 -3.29 -4.60 -1.64
C GLY A 149 -2.04 -4.57 -2.50
N SER A 150 -1.82 -5.60 -3.33
CA SER A 150 -0.70 -5.70 -4.26
C SER A 150 -0.94 -4.95 -5.59
N ASP A 151 -2.15 -4.47 -5.83
CA ASP A 151 -2.57 -3.72 -7.02
C ASP A 151 -3.02 -2.30 -6.67
N LEU A 152 -4.04 -2.17 -5.81
CA LEU A 152 -4.80 -0.93 -5.62
C LEU A 152 -3.94 0.23 -5.11
N GLY A 153 -3.07 0.00 -4.12
CA GLY A 153 -2.19 1.03 -3.59
C GLY A 153 -1.18 1.53 -4.64
N PRO A 154 -0.39 0.64 -5.25
CA PRO A 154 0.52 0.99 -6.33
C PRO A 154 -0.16 1.70 -7.50
N LYS A 155 -1.28 1.16 -8.01
CA LYS A 155 -2.05 1.75 -9.12
C LYS A 155 -2.54 3.16 -8.78
N MET A 156 -3.14 3.33 -7.60
CA MET A 156 -3.59 4.64 -7.12
C MET A 156 -2.45 5.66 -7.13
N ALA A 157 -1.30 5.31 -6.59
CA ALA A 157 -0.17 6.24 -6.49
C ALA A 157 0.42 6.58 -7.86
N VAL A 158 0.58 5.60 -8.76
CA VAL A 158 1.07 5.83 -10.12
C VAL A 158 0.12 6.74 -10.90
N GLU A 159 -1.19 6.50 -10.83
CA GLU A 159 -2.20 7.31 -11.52
C GLU A 159 -2.32 8.72 -10.95
N ALA A 160 -2.33 8.84 -9.61
CA ALA A 160 -2.45 10.15 -8.94
C ALA A 160 -1.22 11.04 -9.21
N LEU A 161 -0.05 10.45 -9.32
CA LEU A 161 1.21 11.16 -9.49
C LEU A 161 1.77 11.07 -10.92
N LYS A 162 0.97 10.68 -11.89
CA LYS A 162 1.40 10.50 -13.29
C LYS A 162 2.06 11.73 -13.92
N PHE A 163 1.79 12.92 -13.40
CA PHE A 163 2.48 14.14 -13.82
C PHE A 163 4.00 14.09 -13.58
N TYR A 164 4.43 13.37 -12.56
CA TYR A 164 5.84 13.24 -12.16
C TYR A 164 6.51 11.98 -12.72
N LYS A 165 5.82 11.19 -13.56
CA LYS A 165 6.37 9.94 -14.09
C LYS A 165 7.63 10.19 -14.92
N ASN A 166 8.55 9.22 -14.89
CA ASN A 166 9.70 9.18 -15.79
C ASN A 166 9.29 8.57 -17.17
N HIS A 167 10.26 8.06 -17.93
CA HIS A 167 10.05 7.48 -19.26
C HIS A 167 9.40 6.10 -19.27
N LEU A 168 9.30 5.41 -18.12
CA LEU A 168 8.70 4.07 -18.01
C LEU A 168 7.18 4.16 -17.96
N ASN A 169 6.50 3.30 -18.71
CA ASN A 169 5.06 3.13 -18.65
C ASN A 169 4.73 2.00 -17.68
N ILE A 170 3.76 2.21 -16.80
CA ILE A 170 3.35 1.21 -15.81
C ILE A 170 1.97 0.70 -16.16
N HIS A 171 1.85 -0.62 -16.22
CA HIS A 171 0.61 -1.34 -16.48
C HIS A 171 0.26 -2.23 -15.29
N PHE A 172 -1.03 -2.48 -15.07
CA PHE A 172 -1.52 -3.27 -13.94
C PHE A 172 -2.44 -4.39 -14.40
N ILE A 173 -2.09 -5.62 -14.07
CA ILE A 173 -2.93 -6.82 -14.30
C ILE A 173 -3.33 -7.35 -12.93
N SER A 174 -4.64 -7.31 -12.60
CA SER A 174 -5.11 -7.66 -11.26
C SER A 174 -6.06 -8.85 -11.25
N ASN A 175 -7.20 -8.77 -11.88
CA ASN A 175 -8.19 -9.85 -11.86
C ASN A 175 -7.86 -10.96 -12.86
N VAL A 176 -8.40 -12.16 -12.62
CA VAL A 176 -8.38 -13.26 -13.60
C VAL A 176 -9.40 -12.93 -14.70
N ASP A 177 -8.93 -12.15 -15.65
CA ASP A 177 -9.66 -11.74 -16.84
C ASP A 177 -8.73 -11.85 -18.04
N GLY A 178 -9.00 -12.85 -18.90
CA GLY A 178 -8.16 -13.14 -20.05
C GLY A 178 -8.15 -12.00 -21.08
N ASP A 179 -9.28 -11.34 -21.28
CA ASP A 179 -9.42 -10.24 -22.25
C ASP A 179 -8.63 -9.01 -21.77
N HIS A 180 -8.71 -8.68 -20.47
CA HIS A 180 -7.92 -7.58 -19.89
C HIS A 180 -6.41 -7.86 -19.98
N THR A 181 -5.99 -9.08 -19.66
CA THR A 181 -4.58 -9.48 -19.75
C THR A 181 -4.09 -9.42 -21.20
N ALA A 182 -4.88 -9.97 -22.16
CA ALA A 182 -4.55 -9.93 -23.57
C ALA A 182 -4.51 -8.51 -24.14
N ASP A 183 -5.45 -7.65 -23.76
CA ASP A 183 -5.48 -6.23 -24.21
C ASP A 183 -4.22 -5.46 -23.78
N ILE A 184 -3.70 -5.76 -22.59
CA ILE A 184 -2.45 -5.16 -22.12
C ILE A 184 -1.28 -5.75 -22.91
N LEU A 185 -1.11 -7.07 -22.95
CA LEU A 185 0.05 -7.73 -23.57
C LEU A 185 0.15 -7.44 -25.07
N ASN A 186 -0.97 -7.34 -25.79
CA ASN A 186 -1.00 -7.03 -27.22
C ASN A 186 -0.48 -5.63 -27.59
N LYS A 187 -0.42 -4.72 -26.61
CA LYS A 187 0.10 -3.35 -26.79
C LYS A 187 1.58 -3.24 -26.44
N LEU A 188 2.19 -4.29 -25.89
CA LEU A 188 3.54 -4.29 -25.37
C LEU A 188 4.52 -5.00 -26.32
N ASN A 189 5.79 -4.58 -26.20
CA ASN A 189 6.90 -5.29 -26.86
C ASN A 189 7.57 -6.23 -25.83
N PRO A 190 7.62 -7.55 -26.08
CA PRO A 190 8.22 -8.50 -25.14
C PRO A 190 9.70 -8.22 -24.86
N GLU A 191 10.45 -7.65 -25.80
CA GLU A 191 11.87 -7.32 -25.64
C GLU A 191 12.11 -6.22 -24.59
N THR A 192 11.14 -5.30 -24.43
CA THR A 192 11.27 -4.10 -23.60
C THR A 192 10.32 -4.08 -22.39
N THR A 193 9.66 -5.22 -22.11
CA THR A 193 8.70 -5.35 -20.99
C THR A 193 9.31 -6.08 -19.81
N PHE A 194 9.14 -5.51 -18.61
CA PHE A 194 9.55 -6.11 -17.34
C PHE A 194 8.34 -6.33 -16.42
N PHE A 195 8.25 -7.50 -15.80
CA PHE A 195 7.12 -7.93 -14.97
C PHE A 195 7.47 -7.95 -13.49
N ILE A 196 6.57 -7.45 -12.65
CA ILE A 196 6.64 -7.51 -11.18
C ILE A 196 5.49 -8.37 -10.69
N ILE A 197 5.76 -9.57 -10.17
CA ILE A 197 4.74 -10.46 -9.59
C ILE A 197 4.66 -10.18 -8.10
N VAL A 198 3.51 -9.68 -7.63
CA VAL A 198 3.30 -9.28 -6.24
C VAL A 198 2.30 -10.21 -5.56
N SER A 199 2.80 -11.19 -4.81
CA SER A 199 1.96 -12.15 -4.06
C SER A 199 2.68 -12.60 -2.79
N LYS A 200 2.09 -12.33 -1.62
CA LYS A 200 2.71 -12.65 -0.32
C LYS A 200 3.08 -14.13 -0.20
N THR A 201 2.13 -15.01 -0.47
CA THR A 201 2.30 -16.48 -0.36
C THR A 201 2.80 -17.12 -1.64
N PHE A 202 2.74 -16.39 -2.75
CA PHE A 202 2.98 -16.90 -4.10
C PHE A 202 2.10 -18.13 -4.43
N THR A 203 0.83 -18.08 -3.94
CA THR A 203 -0.19 -19.11 -4.14
C THR A 203 -1.55 -18.53 -4.55
N THR A 204 -1.65 -17.19 -4.67
CA THR A 204 -2.88 -16.51 -5.09
C THR A 204 -3.18 -16.88 -6.54
N GLN A 205 -4.27 -17.60 -6.75
CA GLN A 205 -4.59 -18.22 -8.04
C GLN A 205 -4.66 -17.17 -9.17
N GLU A 206 -5.33 -16.06 -8.95
CA GLU A 206 -5.47 -14.97 -9.93
C GLU A 206 -4.11 -14.42 -10.36
N THR A 207 -3.25 -14.14 -9.37
CA THR A 207 -1.91 -13.59 -9.63
C THR A 207 -1.04 -14.60 -10.40
N LEU A 208 -1.07 -15.89 -10.00
CA LEU A 208 -0.25 -16.90 -10.65
C LEU A 208 -0.76 -17.25 -12.06
N THR A 209 -2.07 -17.26 -12.28
CA THR A 209 -2.64 -17.45 -13.62
C THR A 209 -2.16 -16.35 -14.56
N ASN A 210 -2.31 -15.08 -14.16
CA ASN A 210 -1.85 -13.95 -14.96
C ASN A 210 -0.33 -13.94 -15.15
N ALA A 211 0.44 -14.32 -14.13
CA ALA A 211 1.90 -14.43 -14.22
C ALA A 211 2.32 -15.54 -15.18
N SER A 212 1.61 -16.69 -15.20
CA SER A 212 1.87 -17.78 -16.13
C SER A 212 1.58 -17.37 -17.57
N ILE A 213 0.48 -16.68 -17.83
CA ILE A 213 0.13 -16.13 -19.16
C ILE A 213 1.25 -15.16 -19.61
N ALA A 214 1.68 -14.24 -18.74
CA ALA A 214 2.77 -13.33 -19.07
C ALA A 214 4.10 -14.05 -19.35
N LYS A 215 4.40 -15.10 -18.58
CA LYS A 215 5.58 -15.95 -18.78
C LYS A 215 5.54 -16.64 -20.14
N GLU A 216 4.43 -17.28 -20.47
CA GLU A 216 4.24 -17.95 -21.78
C GLU A 216 4.33 -16.92 -22.92
N TRP A 217 3.77 -15.72 -22.74
CA TRP A 217 3.87 -14.65 -23.73
C TRP A 217 5.34 -14.24 -23.98
N VAL A 218 6.16 -14.08 -22.95
CA VAL A 218 7.59 -13.79 -23.11
C VAL A 218 8.31 -14.93 -23.80
N ILE A 219 8.11 -16.20 -23.36
CA ILE A 219 8.75 -17.39 -23.92
C ILE A 219 8.45 -17.54 -25.41
N ASN A 220 7.18 -17.44 -25.79
CA ASN A 220 6.74 -17.66 -27.16
C ASN A 220 7.23 -16.57 -28.11
N ASN A 221 7.25 -15.31 -27.68
CA ASN A 221 7.67 -14.20 -28.54
C ASN A 221 9.19 -14.08 -28.65
N LEU A 222 9.93 -14.28 -27.56
CA LEU A 222 11.38 -14.20 -27.57
C LEU A 222 12.06 -15.54 -27.97
N LYS A 223 11.26 -16.60 -28.09
CA LYS A 223 11.74 -17.97 -28.42
C LYS A 223 12.86 -18.42 -27.47
N THR A 224 12.69 -18.15 -26.17
CA THR A 224 13.65 -18.46 -25.11
C THR A 224 12.94 -19.15 -23.95
N ASN A 225 13.66 -20.01 -23.24
CA ASN A 225 13.21 -20.56 -21.96
C ASN A 225 13.75 -19.74 -20.76
N GLU A 226 14.58 -18.74 -21.02
CA GLU A 226 15.20 -17.88 -20.02
C GLU A 226 14.31 -16.65 -19.77
N ILE A 227 13.73 -16.58 -18.60
CA ILE A 227 12.84 -15.44 -18.20
C ILE A 227 13.47 -14.55 -17.14
N SER A 228 14.63 -14.93 -16.61
CA SER A 228 15.26 -14.31 -15.44
C SER A 228 15.48 -12.79 -15.58
N ASN A 229 15.66 -12.32 -16.82
CA ASN A 229 15.83 -10.90 -17.10
C ASN A 229 14.52 -10.11 -17.20
N HIS A 230 13.37 -10.78 -17.31
CA HIS A 230 12.07 -10.12 -17.54
C HIS A 230 11.16 -10.13 -16.33
N PHE A 231 11.52 -10.81 -15.23
CA PHE A 231 10.66 -10.98 -14.07
C PHE A 231 11.37 -10.68 -12.76
N CYS A 232 10.66 -10.01 -11.85
CA CYS A 232 10.97 -10.02 -10.42
C CYS A 232 9.74 -10.38 -9.62
N ALA A 233 9.91 -10.70 -8.35
CA ALA A 233 8.79 -11.00 -7.46
C ALA A 233 8.89 -10.27 -6.12
N VAL A 234 7.72 -9.96 -5.56
CA VAL A 234 7.55 -9.47 -4.19
C VAL A 234 6.78 -10.54 -3.44
N SER A 235 7.47 -11.31 -2.59
CA SER A 235 6.89 -12.46 -1.91
C SER A 235 7.63 -12.80 -0.61
N SER A 236 6.96 -13.55 0.28
CA SER A 236 7.60 -14.23 1.42
C SER A 236 7.95 -15.69 1.12
N ASN A 237 7.47 -16.25 0.01
CA ASN A 237 7.69 -17.66 -0.38
C ASN A 237 8.79 -17.79 -1.44
N LEU A 238 10.04 -17.77 -0.98
CA LEU A 238 11.22 -17.81 -1.87
C LEU A 238 11.25 -19.05 -2.76
N ASN A 239 10.96 -20.22 -2.20
CA ASN A 239 11.01 -21.49 -2.94
C ASN A 239 10.02 -21.52 -4.12
N ALA A 240 8.80 -21.05 -3.91
CA ALA A 240 7.81 -20.99 -4.97
C ALA A 240 8.20 -20.01 -6.07
N VAL A 241 8.81 -18.89 -5.73
CA VAL A 241 9.30 -17.89 -6.69
C VAL A 241 10.47 -18.44 -7.51
N GLU A 242 11.42 -19.10 -6.87
CA GLU A 242 12.56 -19.75 -7.56
C GLU A 242 12.08 -20.85 -8.51
N ASN A 243 11.12 -21.66 -8.09
CA ASN A 243 10.50 -22.70 -8.94
C ASN A 243 9.75 -22.11 -10.14
N PHE A 244 9.25 -20.90 -10.05
CA PHE A 244 8.65 -20.17 -11.17
C PHE A 244 9.71 -19.76 -12.22
N GLY A 245 10.98 -19.66 -11.82
CA GLY A 245 12.13 -19.31 -12.68
C GLY A 245 12.68 -17.89 -12.46
N ILE A 246 12.35 -17.25 -11.34
CA ILE A 246 12.84 -15.91 -11.00
C ILE A 246 14.14 -16.00 -10.21
N ASN A 247 15.14 -15.21 -10.59
CA ASN A 247 16.43 -15.16 -9.92
C ASN A 247 16.29 -14.63 -8.48
N LYS A 248 16.99 -15.24 -7.52
CA LYS A 248 17.04 -14.83 -6.10
C LYS A 248 17.34 -13.36 -5.90
N ASP A 249 18.20 -12.79 -6.73
CA ASP A 249 18.55 -11.36 -6.65
C ASP A 249 17.40 -10.43 -7.03
N LEU A 250 16.37 -10.96 -7.71
CA LEU A 250 15.17 -10.25 -8.13
C LEU A 250 13.94 -10.60 -7.27
N ILE A 251 14.13 -11.24 -6.11
CA ILE A 251 13.05 -11.50 -5.14
C ILE A 251 13.12 -10.47 -4.02
N PHE A 252 12.03 -9.76 -3.78
CA PHE A 252 11.89 -8.73 -2.75
C PHE A 252 10.97 -9.23 -1.63
N SER A 253 11.29 -8.89 -0.39
CA SER A 253 10.56 -9.38 0.77
C SER A 253 9.18 -8.74 0.91
N MET A 254 8.21 -9.54 1.36
CA MET A 254 6.92 -9.07 1.84
C MET A 254 6.76 -9.50 3.30
N TYR A 255 6.86 -8.54 4.21
CA TYR A 255 6.93 -8.82 5.65
C TYR A 255 5.61 -9.26 6.24
N ASP A 256 5.67 -10.17 7.23
CA ASP A 256 4.50 -10.65 7.94
C ASP A 256 3.87 -9.59 8.84
N PHE A 257 4.67 -8.67 9.36
CA PHE A 257 4.21 -7.55 10.19
C PHE A 257 3.60 -6.39 9.38
N ILE A 258 3.42 -6.56 8.07
CA ILE A 258 2.78 -5.59 7.19
C ILE A 258 1.50 -6.16 6.61
N GLY A 259 0.37 -5.52 6.89
CA GLY A 259 -0.91 -5.84 6.25
C GLY A 259 -0.93 -5.38 4.78
N GLY A 260 -1.62 -6.14 3.90
CA GLY A 260 -1.65 -5.88 2.45
C GLY A 260 -2.03 -4.44 2.09
N ARG A 261 -3.05 -3.87 2.74
CA ARG A 261 -3.52 -2.49 2.49
C ARG A 261 -2.54 -1.39 2.92
N PHE A 262 -1.49 -1.71 3.67
CA PHE A 262 -0.45 -0.78 4.14
C PHE A 262 0.92 -1.06 3.50
N SER A 263 0.99 -1.94 2.51
CA SER A 263 2.25 -2.49 1.98
C SER A 263 2.92 -1.65 0.89
N MET A 264 2.22 -0.68 0.30
CA MET A 264 2.74 0.11 -0.83
C MET A 264 4.02 0.90 -0.51
N TRP A 265 4.30 1.15 0.75
CA TRP A 265 5.52 1.83 1.22
C TRP A 265 6.75 0.89 1.33
N GLY A 266 6.56 -0.41 1.09
CA GLY A 266 7.62 -1.41 1.02
C GLY A 266 7.83 -1.90 -0.40
N SER A 267 8.31 -3.13 -0.53
CA SER A 267 8.62 -3.76 -1.83
C SER A 267 7.41 -3.87 -2.78
N VAL A 268 6.19 -3.89 -2.23
CA VAL A 268 4.95 -3.85 -3.03
C VAL A 268 4.86 -2.57 -3.88
N GLY A 269 5.45 -1.47 -3.42
CA GLY A 269 5.52 -0.20 -4.16
C GLY A 269 6.63 -0.14 -5.21
N LEU A 270 7.23 -1.26 -5.62
CA LEU A 270 8.30 -1.27 -6.61
C LEU A 270 7.88 -0.64 -7.95
N SER A 271 6.64 -0.87 -8.39
CA SER A 271 6.09 -0.21 -9.59
C SER A 271 5.99 1.31 -9.44
N ILE A 272 5.70 1.82 -8.23
CA ILE A 272 5.70 3.26 -7.92
C ILE A 272 7.13 3.80 -8.02
N ALA A 273 8.10 3.10 -7.41
CA ALA A 273 9.50 3.49 -7.42
C ALA A 273 10.09 3.55 -8.83
N LEU A 274 9.68 2.61 -9.70
CA LEU A 274 10.06 2.59 -11.11
C LEU A 274 9.39 3.71 -11.93
N SER A 275 8.14 4.07 -11.61
CA SER A 275 7.41 5.13 -12.31
C SER A 275 7.89 6.53 -11.97
N LEU A 276 8.03 6.81 -10.66
CA LEU A 276 8.19 8.17 -10.14
C LEU A 276 9.64 8.53 -9.77
N SER A 277 10.53 7.54 -9.74
CA SER A 277 11.84 7.57 -9.09
C SER A 277 11.76 7.64 -7.55
N LEU A 278 12.84 7.21 -6.88
CA LEU A 278 12.90 7.15 -5.41
C LEU A 278 13.00 8.54 -4.72
N ILE A 279 13.12 9.62 -5.49
CA ILE A 279 13.17 10.98 -4.93
C ILE A 279 11.78 11.44 -4.47
N HIS A 280 10.73 10.83 -5.02
CA HIS A 280 9.33 11.24 -4.78
C HIS A 280 8.56 10.26 -3.87
N ILE A 281 9.23 9.26 -3.31
CA ILE A 281 8.61 8.24 -2.42
C ILE A 281 9.14 8.38 -0.98
#